data_9368a6b9cbbd9ab6ae828cdd4ac8aa73
#
_entry.id   9368a6b9cbbd9ab6ae828cdd4ac8aa73
#
_cell.length_a   1.000
_cell.length_b   1.000
_cell.length_c   1.000
_cell.angle_alpha   90.00
_cell.angle_beta   90.00
_cell.angle_gamma   90.00
#
_symmetry.space_group_name_H-M   'P 1'
#
loop_
_entity.id
_entity.type
_entity.pdbx_description
1 polymer ?
#
loop_
_entity_poly.entity_id
_entity_poly.type
_entity_poly.pdbx_seq_one_letter_code
_entity_poly.pdbx_strand_id
1 'polypeptide(L)'
;MSRDMQMQKGTGKSVYWNFLSENIGLLLIAPVFLLLVFAVSNLYQLPTEYVFYLTSIFLILWVIVLCMQYWVFRKRIEQYEEKLKETRESNSEESIRWEELQEKQDFFALWTHQIKTPIAALNLLLQGEKQDVAACRQELFKIESYVEMALNYLRFEEMSNDLVLERNSLEQLVRQVVKKYAAIFIYNHISVQLEHLDYTVLTDEKWFCFVLEQILSNALKYTKQGSVKISAEEIENGLQVLVQDTGIGIKREDLPRIFEKVFTGYNGRMDKKASGLGLYLCKGVCEKLGHEIRVVSEEGEGTTVILTLQLEKVQQRDLVYM
;
A
#
# COMPACT_ATOMS: atom_id res chain seq x y z
N MET A 1 -37.54 4.87 12.36
CA MET A 1 -37.00 4.73 10.99
C MET A 1 -37.43 5.99 10.27
N SER A 2 -36.55 7.00 10.29
CA SER A 2 -36.88 8.40 10.13
C SER A 2 -36.97 8.79 8.64
N ARG A 3 -37.72 9.91 8.39
CA ARG A 3 -37.92 10.56 7.07
C ARG A 3 -36.62 10.82 6.29
N ASP A 4 -35.47 10.77 6.98
CA ASP A 4 -34.13 11.05 6.43
C ASP A 4 -33.61 9.96 5.47
N MET A 5 -34.14 8.71 5.56
CA MET A 5 -33.75 7.60 4.66
C MET A 5 -34.35 7.68 3.25
N GLN A 6 -35.36 8.50 3.02
CA GLN A 6 -35.98 8.66 1.71
C GLN A 6 -35.31 9.69 0.80
N MET A 7 -34.43 10.54 1.35
CA MET A 7 -33.65 11.51 0.56
C MET A 7 -32.48 10.88 -0.23
N GLN A 8 -32.17 9.60 -0.04
CA GLN A 8 -30.95 8.95 -0.52
C GLN A 8 -30.99 8.46 -1.99
N LYS A 9 -32.10 8.65 -2.73
CA LYS A 9 -32.18 8.30 -4.17
C LYS A 9 -32.79 9.42 -4.98
N GLY A 10 -32.00 10.47 -5.24
CA GLY A 10 -32.50 11.61 -5.98
C GLY A 10 -31.85 11.85 -7.32
N THR A 11 -32.37 11.26 -8.39
CA THR A 11 -32.34 11.92 -9.69
C THR A 11 -33.13 13.23 -9.56
N GLY A 12 -32.77 14.29 -10.32
CA GLY A 12 -33.41 15.63 -10.19
C GLY A 12 -34.92 15.65 -10.07
N LYS A 13 -35.64 14.60 -10.53
CA LYS A 13 -37.09 14.43 -10.35
C LYS A 13 -37.53 14.24 -8.90
N SER A 14 -36.71 13.60 -8.03
CA SER A 14 -37.09 13.36 -6.64
C SER A 14 -37.00 14.64 -5.79
N VAL A 15 -36.08 15.54 -6.11
CA VAL A 15 -35.91 16.83 -5.42
C VAL A 15 -37.12 17.72 -5.59
N TYR A 16 -37.67 17.76 -6.81
CA TYR A 16 -38.91 18.51 -7.08
C TYR A 16 -40.13 17.96 -6.33
N TRP A 17 -40.26 16.63 -6.29
CA TRP A 17 -41.36 15.99 -5.57
C TRP A 17 -41.28 16.23 -4.06
N ASN A 18 -40.08 16.21 -3.48
CA ASN A 18 -39.88 16.49 -2.06
C ASN A 18 -40.24 17.97 -1.75
N PHE A 19 -39.77 18.92 -2.59
CA PHE A 19 -40.16 20.33 -2.44
C PHE A 19 -41.66 20.53 -2.50
N LEU A 20 -42.34 19.91 -3.48
CA LEU A 20 -43.80 20.00 -3.65
C LEU A 20 -44.54 19.41 -2.43
N SER A 21 -44.12 18.27 -1.93
CA SER A 21 -44.75 17.61 -0.78
C SER A 21 -44.59 18.40 0.53
N GLU A 22 -43.44 19.05 0.74
CA GLU A 22 -43.19 19.88 1.92
C GLU A 22 -43.98 21.23 1.86
N ASN A 23 -44.22 21.78 0.65
CA ASN A 23 -44.86 23.07 0.46
C ASN A 23 -46.27 22.98 -0.09
N ILE A 24 -46.96 21.85 0.07
CA ILE A 24 -48.32 21.64 -0.47
C ILE A 24 -49.33 22.68 0.02
N GLY A 25 -49.16 23.13 1.30
CA GLY A 25 -49.97 24.19 1.87
C GLY A 25 -49.83 25.54 1.12
N LEU A 26 -48.57 25.89 0.78
CA LEU A 26 -48.25 27.11 0.05
C LEU A 26 -48.79 27.06 -1.40
N LEU A 27 -48.77 25.89 -2.02
CA LEU A 27 -49.31 25.67 -3.37
C LEU A 27 -50.83 25.82 -3.42
N LEU A 28 -51.54 25.46 -2.35
CA LEU A 28 -53.00 25.57 -2.27
C LEU A 28 -53.49 27.00 -2.00
N ILE A 29 -52.65 27.93 -1.54
CA ILE A 29 -53.04 29.32 -1.25
C ILE A 29 -53.55 30.03 -2.50
N ALA A 30 -52.88 29.89 -3.66
CA ALA A 30 -53.26 30.59 -4.87
C ALA A 30 -54.65 30.19 -5.40
N PRO A 31 -54.99 28.90 -5.57
CA PRO A 31 -56.33 28.52 -6.03
C PRO A 31 -57.43 28.93 -5.03
N VAL A 32 -57.18 28.85 -3.71
CA VAL A 32 -58.15 29.29 -2.71
C VAL A 32 -58.36 30.79 -2.78
N PHE A 33 -57.29 31.58 -2.92
CA PHE A 33 -57.40 33.03 -3.08
C PHE A 33 -58.17 33.42 -4.35
N LEU A 34 -57.88 32.79 -5.48
CA LEU A 34 -58.58 33.04 -6.74
C LEU A 34 -60.10 32.75 -6.64
N LEU A 35 -60.47 31.63 -5.98
CA LEU A 35 -61.85 31.28 -5.72
C LEU A 35 -62.57 32.33 -4.86
N LEU A 36 -61.88 32.83 -3.82
CA LEU A 36 -62.41 33.84 -2.92
C LEU A 36 -62.63 35.18 -3.66
N VAL A 37 -61.64 35.63 -4.44
CA VAL A 37 -61.69 36.83 -5.23
C VAL A 37 -62.90 36.76 -6.26
N PHE A 38 -63.01 35.57 -6.91
CA PHE A 38 -64.11 35.32 -7.85
C PHE A 38 -65.47 35.39 -7.14
N ALA A 39 -65.65 34.79 -5.99
CA ALA A 39 -66.89 34.83 -5.21
C ALA A 39 -67.24 36.25 -4.77
N VAL A 40 -66.24 36.99 -4.23
CA VAL A 40 -66.45 38.39 -3.80
C VAL A 40 -66.77 39.30 -4.99
N SER A 41 -66.11 39.17 -6.13
CA SER A 41 -66.34 39.94 -7.34
C SER A 41 -67.79 39.76 -7.86
N ASN A 42 -68.26 38.51 -7.88
CA ASN A 42 -69.65 38.24 -8.28
C ASN A 42 -70.70 38.79 -7.30
N LEU A 43 -70.43 38.73 -5.99
CA LEU A 43 -71.34 39.18 -4.95
C LEU A 43 -71.51 40.71 -4.96
N TYR A 44 -70.40 41.44 -5.15
CA TYR A 44 -70.40 42.92 -5.09
C TYR A 44 -70.36 43.61 -6.45
N GLN A 45 -70.44 42.84 -7.55
CA GLN A 45 -70.40 43.36 -8.94
C GLN A 45 -69.22 44.32 -9.18
N LEU A 46 -68.02 43.96 -8.71
CA LEU A 46 -66.85 44.83 -8.83
C LEU A 46 -66.40 44.97 -10.29
N PRO A 47 -65.91 46.20 -10.68
CA PRO A 47 -65.38 46.41 -12.03
C PRO A 47 -64.22 45.40 -12.31
N THR A 48 -64.31 44.77 -13.48
CA THR A 48 -63.36 43.71 -13.89
C THR A 48 -61.93 44.16 -13.89
N GLU A 49 -61.61 45.41 -14.13
CA GLU A 49 -60.31 46.02 -14.13
C GLU A 49 -59.64 45.93 -12.76
N TYR A 50 -60.34 46.25 -11.67
CA TYR A 50 -59.74 46.15 -10.30
C TYR A 50 -59.48 44.71 -9.87
N VAL A 51 -60.39 43.81 -10.27
CA VAL A 51 -60.18 42.35 -9.98
C VAL A 51 -58.96 41.84 -10.69
N PHE A 52 -58.73 42.25 -11.95
CA PHE A 52 -57.57 41.87 -12.72
C PHE A 52 -56.26 42.37 -12.09
N TYR A 53 -56.18 43.64 -11.69
CA TYR A 53 -55.01 44.20 -11.02
C TYR A 53 -54.71 43.49 -9.69
N LEU A 54 -55.69 43.24 -8.86
CA LEU A 54 -55.54 42.61 -7.56
C LEU A 54 -55.06 41.19 -7.71
N THR A 55 -55.62 40.41 -8.63
CA THR A 55 -55.17 39.02 -8.88
C THR A 55 -53.76 38.95 -9.47
N SER A 56 -53.43 39.91 -10.37
CA SER A 56 -52.05 39.97 -10.95
C SER A 56 -50.99 40.29 -9.90
N ILE A 57 -51.21 41.26 -9.04
CA ILE A 57 -50.29 41.59 -7.95
C ILE A 57 -50.12 40.42 -7.01
N PHE A 58 -51.21 39.75 -6.64
CA PHE A 58 -51.13 38.57 -5.76
C PHE A 58 -50.34 37.43 -6.40
N LEU A 59 -50.55 37.11 -7.67
CA LEU A 59 -49.82 36.05 -8.36
C LEU A 59 -48.31 36.33 -8.45
N ILE A 60 -47.94 37.59 -8.72
CA ILE A 60 -46.54 37.98 -8.74
C ILE A 60 -45.89 37.77 -7.37
N LEU A 61 -46.51 38.25 -6.29
CA LEU A 61 -46.01 38.09 -4.94
C LEU A 61 -45.91 36.60 -4.54
N TRP A 62 -46.95 35.81 -4.90
CA TRP A 62 -46.97 34.38 -4.63
C TRP A 62 -45.84 33.62 -5.35
N VAL A 63 -45.52 33.94 -6.63
CA VAL A 63 -44.39 33.37 -7.37
C VAL A 63 -43.04 33.76 -6.73
N ILE A 64 -42.91 35.02 -6.27
CA ILE A 64 -41.69 35.46 -5.57
C ILE A 64 -41.47 34.62 -4.29
N VAL A 65 -42.54 34.40 -3.51
CA VAL A 65 -42.45 33.56 -2.29
C VAL A 65 -42.06 32.11 -2.63
N LEU A 66 -42.64 31.54 -3.68
CA LEU A 66 -42.28 30.19 -4.14
C LEU A 66 -40.82 30.10 -4.58
N CYS A 67 -40.33 31.08 -5.33
CA CYS A 67 -38.94 31.14 -5.77
C CYS A 67 -37.98 31.25 -4.56
N MET A 68 -38.34 32.07 -3.57
CA MET A 68 -37.55 32.23 -2.35
C MET A 68 -37.49 30.94 -1.52
N GLN A 69 -38.66 30.25 -1.37
CA GLN A 69 -38.72 28.95 -0.68
C GLN A 69 -37.91 27.87 -1.41
N TYR A 70 -38.01 27.84 -2.74
CA TYR A 70 -37.22 26.91 -3.55
C TYR A 70 -35.70 27.17 -3.41
N TRP A 71 -35.30 28.44 -3.40
CA TRP A 71 -33.88 28.81 -3.21
C TRP A 71 -33.35 28.37 -1.82
N VAL A 72 -34.11 28.61 -0.76
CA VAL A 72 -33.77 28.17 0.61
C VAL A 72 -33.70 26.64 0.67
N PHE A 73 -34.63 25.94 0.05
CA PHE A 73 -34.65 24.48 0.00
C PHE A 73 -33.41 23.93 -0.74
N ARG A 74 -33.07 24.50 -1.91
CA ARG A 74 -31.84 24.14 -2.66
C ARG A 74 -30.58 24.32 -1.83
N LYS A 75 -30.42 25.48 -1.20
CA LYS A 75 -29.29 25.77 -0.36
C LYS A 75 -29.11 24.78 0.83
N ARG A 76 -30.25 24.36 1.38
CA ARG A 76 -30.24 23.34 2.46
C ARG A 76 -29.78 21.97 1.94
N ILE A 77 -30.22 21.54 0.77
CA ILE A 77 -29.78 20.29 0.16
C ILE A 77 -28.27 20.33 -0.11
N GLU A 78 -27.76 21.39 -0.71
CA GLU A 78 -26.32 21.56 -0.99
C GLU A 78 -25.48 21.44 0.29
N GLN A 79 -25.89 22.05 1.38
CA GLN A 79 -25.22 21.94 2.68
C GLN A 79 -25.25 20.50 3.26
N TYR A 80 -26.35 19.76 3.05
CA TYR A 80 -26.43 18.35 3.47
C TYR A 80 -25.51 17.45 2.64
N GLU A 81 -25.44 17.66 1.32
CA GLU A 81 -24.55 16.89 0.44
C GLU A 81 -23.08 17.14 0.76
N GLU A 82 -22.71 18.39 1.06
CA GLU A 82 -21.36 18.75 1.47
C GLU A 82 -20.96 18.06 2.79
N LYS A 83 -21.81 18.12 3.82
CA LYS A 83 -21.59 17.41 5.09
C LYS A 83 -21.49 15.89 4.93
N LEU A 84 -22.28 15.31 4.02
CA LEU A 84 -22.21 13.87 3.74
C LEU A 84 -20.90 13.47 3.05
N LYS A 85 -20.37 14.34 2.18
CA LYS A 85 -19.04 14.13 1.56
C LYS A 85 -17.94 14.18 2.60
N GLU A 86 -17.90 15.23 3.42
CA GLU A 86 -16.92 15.38 4.52
C GLU A 86 -16.95 14.17 5.46
N THR A 87 -18.15 13.70 5.83
CA THR A 87 -18.28 12.52 6.71
C THR A 87 -17.81 11.24 6.04
N ARG A 88 -18.00 11.07 4.71
CA ARG A 88 -17.53 9.91 3.97
C ARG A 88 -16.00 9.92 3.81
N GLU A 89 -15.42 11.07 3.52
CA GLU A 89 -13.98 11.26 3.42
C GLU A 89 -13.31 10.97 4.77
N SER A 90 -13.81 11.55 5.86
CA SER A 90 -13.31 11.31 7.21
C SER A 90 -13.40 9.83 7.61
N ASN A 91 -14.51 9.16 7.33
CA ASN A 91 -14.65 7.72 7.63
C ASN A 91 -13.71 6.85 6.78
N SER A 92 -13.43 7.24 5.53
CA SER A 92 -12.49 6.51 4.67
C SER A 92 -11.04 6.67 5.15
N GLU A 93 -10.64 7.86 5.55
CA GLU A 93 -9.31 8.13 6.13
C GLU A 93 -9.12 7.38 7.46
N GLU A 94 -10.16 7.34 8.31
CA GLU A 94 -10.13 6.62 9.57
C GLU A 94 -10.00 5.11 9.33
N SER A 95 -10.72 4.53 8.36
CA SER A 95 -10.61 3.11 8.02
C SER A 95 -9.22 2.74 7.50
N ILE A 96 -8.62 3.56 6.64
CA ILE A 96 -7.25 3.35 6.14
C ILE A 96 -6.25 3.38 7.31
N ARG A 97 -6.38 4.35 8.22
CA ARG A 97 -5.50 4.46 9.40
C ARG A 97 -5.63 3.25 10.34
N TRP A 98 -6.84 2.71 10.50
CA TRP A 98 -7.06 1.50 11.28
C TRP A 98 -6.43 0.26 10.63
N GLU A 99 -6.53 0.13 9.31
CA GLU A 99 -5.88 -0.95 8.55
C GLU A 99 -4.35 -0.88 8.70
N GLU A 100 -3.75 0.29 8.55
CA GLU A 100 -2.31 0.50 8.76
C GLU A 100 -1.86 0.15 10.18
N LEU A 101 -2.64 0.54 11.20
CA LEU A 101 -2.35 0.20 12.60
C LEU A 101 -2.44 -1.30 12.86
N GLN A 102 -3.45 -1.97 12.33
CA GLN A 102 -3.58 -3.42 12.43
C GLN A 102 -2.42 -4.14 11.75
N GLU A 103 -2.04 -3.70 10.54
CA GLU A 103 -0.89 -4.24 9.85
C GLU A 103 0.41 -4.13 10.64
N LYS A 104 0.64 -3.01 11.32
CA LYS A 104 1.80 -2.82 12.20
C LYS A 104 1.75 -3.75 13.41
N GLN A 105 0.59 -3.91 14.02
CA GLN A 105 0.40 -4.82 15.16
C GLN A 105 0.67 -6.28 14.76
N ASP A 106 0.13 -6.73 13.63
CA ASP A 106 0.33 -8.08 13.10
C ASP A 106 1.81 -8.33 12.78
N PHE A 107 2.49 -7.34 12.19
CA PHE A 107 3.93 -7.39 11.99
C PHE A 107 4.69 -7.61 13.30
N PHE A 108 4.45 -6.77 14.32
CA PHE A 108 5.16 -6.89 15.60
C PHE A 108 4.84 -8.18 16.35
N ALA A 109 3.62 -8.69 16.25
CA ALA A 109 3.24 -9.98 16.83
C ALA A 109 4.05 -11.13 16.19
N LEU A 110 4.11 -11.16 14.86
CA LEU A 110 4.86 -12.14 14.09
C LEU A 110 6.37 -12.04 14.39
N TRP A 111 6.91 -10.82 14.34
CA TRP A 111 8.33 -10.54 14.63
C TRP A 111 8.73 -10.98 16.05
N THR A 112 7.90 -10.69 17.05
CA THR A 112 8.13 -11.12 18.43
C THR A 112 8.20 -12.64 18.53
N HIS A 113 7.36 -13.35 17.81
CA HIS A 113 7.39 -14.82 17.75
C HIS A 113 8.68 -15.33 17.08
N GLN A 114 9.13 -14.68 16.00
CA GLN A 114 10.32 -15.08 15.26
C GLN A 114 11.61 -14.89 16.08
N ILE A 115 11.71 -13.84 16.88
CA ILE A 115 12.89 -13.58 17.71
C ILE A 115 12.94 -14.47 18.97
N LYS A 116 11.80 -14.87 19.52
CA LYS A 116 11.74 -15.78 20.68
C LYS A 116 12.34 -17.15 20.37
N THR A 117 12.19 -17.66 19.16
CA THR A 117 12.66 -19.00 18.78
C THR A 117 14.17 -19.13 18.86
N PRO A 118 15.01 -18.29 18.21
CA PRO A 118 16.46 -18.36 18.33
C PRO A 118 16.96 -18.02 19.73
N ILE A 119 16.28 -17.14 20.49
CA ILE A 119 16.60 -16.89 21.90
C ILE A 119 16.42 -18.17 22.73
N ALA A 120 15.34 -18.91 22.55
CA ALA A 120 15.11 -20.17 23.26
C ALA A 120 16.15 -21.22 22.85
N ALA A 121 16.50 -21.31 21.56
CA ALA A 121 17.52 -22.21 21.06
C ALA A 121 18.91 -21.86 21.66
N LEU A 122 19.29 -20.59 21.69
CA LEU A 122 20.52 -20.10 22.28
C LEU A 122 20.59 -20.45 23.78
N ASN A 123 19.52 -20.26 24.54
CA ASN A 123 19.44 -20.62 25.94
C ASN A 123 19.65 -22.13 26.17
N LEU A 124 19.09 -22.99 25.32
CA LEU A 124 19.30 -24.44 25.39
C LEU A 124 20.75 -24.84 25.08
N LEU A 125 21.36 -24.22 24.04
CA LEU A 125 22.76 -24.46 23.69
C LEU A 125 23.74 -24.05 24.82
N LEU A 126 23.40 -22.98 25.55
CA LEU A 126 24.23 -22.51 26.68
C LEU A 126 24.09 -23.36 27.94
N GLN A 127 22.98 -24.13 28.10
CA GLN A 127 22.74 -25.04 29.23
C GLN A 127 23.42 -26.41 29.03
N GLY A 128 23.88 -26.75 27.84
CA GLY A 128 24.52 -28.02 27.54
C GLY A 128 25.93 -28.11 28.17
N GLU A 129 26.33 -29.32 28.59
CA GLU A 129 27.67 -29.56 29.15
C GLU A 129 28.83 -29.25 28.17
N LYS A 130 28.58 -29.42 26.86
CA LYS A 130 29.50 -29.01 25.78
C LYS A 130 28.87 -27.85 25.02
N GLN A 131 29.44 -26.66 25.21
CA GLN A 131 28.98 -25.48 24.50
C GLN A 131 29.44 -25.55 23.03
N ASP A 132 28.47 -25.61 22.11
CA ASP A 132 28.75 -25.44 20.68
C ASP A 132 28.75 -23.93 20.35
N VAL A 133 29.93 -23.32 20.39
CA VAL A 133 30.09 -21.89 20.12
C VAL A 133 29.68 -21.52 18.71
N ALA A 134 29.82 -22.42 17.73
CA ALA A 134 29.44 -22.17 16.36
C ALA A 134 27.89 -22.10 16.23
N ALA A 135 27.17 -23.04 16.85
CA ALA A 135 25.73 -23.04 16.91
C ALA A 135 25.20 -21.81 17.68
N CYS A 136 25.83 -21.44 18.80
CA CYS A 136 25.47 -20.21 19.53
C CYS A 136 25.59 -18.94 18.67
N ARG A 137 26.70 -18.83 17.91
CA ARG A 137 26.89 -17.70 16.97
C ARG A 137 25.84 -17.64 15.89
N GLN A 138 25.38 -18.78 15.38
CA GLN A 138 24.30 -18.82 14.40
C GLN A 138 22.97 -18.30 14.96
N GLU A 139 22.60 -18.73 16.17
CA GLU A 139 21.36 -18.27 16.78
C GLU A 139 21.44 -16.76 17.09
N LEU A 140 22.59 -16.26 17.53
CA LEU A 140 22.83 -14.83 17.73
C LEU A 140 22.69 -14.04 16.42
N PHE A 141 23.29 -14.52 15.33
CA PHE A 141 23.18 -13.90 14.02
C PHE A 141 21.73 -13.85 13.53
N LYS A 142 20.91 -14.88 13.79
CA LYS A 142 19.48 -14.85 13.47
C LYS A 142 18.76 -13.76 14.26
N ILE A 143 19.07 -13.60 15.55
CA ILE A 143 18.49 -12.54 16.40
C ILE A 143 18.83 -11.17 15.81
N GLU A 144 20.11 -10.92 15.50
CA GLU A 144 20.57 -9.67 14.89
C GLU A 144 19.85 -9.38 13.56
N SER A 145 19.74 -10.40 12.69
CA SER A 145 19.03 -10.27 11.40
C SER A 145 17.55 -9.93 11.57
N TYR A 146 16.86 -10.50 12.58
CA TYR A 146 15.46 -10.17 12.85
C TYR A 146 15.31 -8.74 13.42
N VAL A 147 16.26 -8.28 14.24
CA VAL A 147 16.25 -6.89 14.74
C VAL A 147 16.47 -5.90 13.59
N GLU A 148 17.45 -6.16 12.71
CA GLU A 148 17.68 -5.34 11.51
C GLU A 148 16.47 -5.33 10.59
N MET A 149 15.79 -6.47 10.38
CA MET A 149 14.58 -6.54 9.59
C MET A 149 13.46 -5.66 10.18
N ALA A 150 13.26 -5.68 11.51
CA ALA A 150 12.24 -4.85 12.16
C ALA A 150 12.58 -3.36 12.04
N LEU A 151 13.83 -2.97 12.22
CA LEU A 151 14.27 -1.59 12.06
C LEU A 151 14.11 -1.11 10.62
N ASN A 152 14.42 -1.94 9.63
CA ASN A 152 14.25 -1.61 8.23
C ASN A 152 12.76 -1.56 7.83
N TYR A 153 11.89 -2.40 8.41
CA TYR A 153 10.45 -2.30 8.21
C TYR A 153 9.91 -0.94 8.70
N LEU A 154 10.33 -0.47 9.87
CA LEU A 154 9.91 0.83 10.40
C LEU A 154 10.41 2.00 9.52
N ARG A 155 11.63 1.90 9.01
CA ARG A 155 12.24 2.93 8.15
C ARG A 155 11.69 2.91 6.72
N PHE A 156 11.15 1.78 6.28
CA PHE A 156 10.67 1.60 4.91
C PHE A 156 9.55 2.58 4.56
N GLU A 157 8.68 2.93 5.50
CA GLU A 157 7.61 3.92 5.28
C GLU A 157 8.19 5.32 4.98
N GLU A 158 9.26 5.70 5.68
CA GLU A 158 9.93 7.01 5.55
C GLU A 158 11.05 7.00 4.49
N MET A 159 11.34 5.85 3.89
CA MET A 159 12.46 5.63 2.98
C MET A 159 12.55 6.67 1.85
N SER A 160 11.41 7.11 1.30
CA SER A 160 11.39 8.05 0.17
C SER A 160 12.00 9.42 0.49
N ASN A 161 12.07 9.79 1.79
CA ASN A 161 12.62 11.06 2.23
C ASN A 161 14.15 10.99 2.47
N ASP A 162 14.70 9.79 2.68
CA ASP A 162 16.09 9.57 3.10
C ASP A 162 16.93 8.79 2.08
N LEU A 163 16.42 8.60 0.84
CA LEU A 163 17.16 7.89 -0.20
C LEU A 163 18.37 8.69 -0.67
N VAL A 164 19.54 8.04 -0.64
CA VAL A 164 20.80 8.58 -1.14
C VAL A 164 21.27 7.72 -2.32
N LEU A 165 20.89 8.13 -3.54
CA LEU A 165 21.30 7.44 -4.75
C LEU A 165 22.70 7.89 -5.15
N GLU A 166 23.66 6.95 -5.09
CA GLU A 166 25.05 7.15 -5.45
C GLU A 166 25.56 6.07 -6.40
N ARG A 167 26.68 6.37 -7.07
CA ARG A 167 27.37 5.38 -7.91
C ARG A 167 28.20 4.43 -7.04
N ASN A 168 27.77 3.21 -6.97
CA ASN A 168 28.37 2.17 -6.15
C ASN A 168 28.96 1.06 -7.01
N SER A 169 30.09 0.49 -6.59
CA SER A 169 30.64 -0.73 -7.20
C SER A 169 29.79 -1.93 -6.80
N LEU A 170 29.16 -2.60 -7.78
CA LEU A 170 28.36 -3.80 -7.53
C LEU A 170 29.18 -4.89 -6.85
N GLU A 171 30.44 -5.08 -7.29
CA GLU A 171 31.34 -6.07 -6.68
C GLU A 171 31.57 -5.80 -5.20
N GLN A 172 31.80 -4.54 -4.81
CA GLN A 172 32.00 -4.17 -3.40
C GLN A 172 30.74 -4.44 -2.57
N LEU A 173 29.55 -4.05 -3.05
CA LEU A 173 28.29 -4.30 -2.36
C LEU A 173 28.04 -5.80 -2.16
N VAL A 174 28.21 -6.61 -3.21
CA VAL A 174 28.02 -8.05 -3.14
C VAL A 174 29.03 -8.69 -2.19
N ARG A 175 30.32 -8.32 -2.28
CA ARG A 175 31.36 -8.86 -1.39
C ARG A 175 31.13 -8.49 0.08
N GLN A 176 30.66 -7.28 0.37
CA GLN A 176 30.29 -6.83 1.71
C GLN A 176 29.21 -7.74 2.31
N VAL A 177 28.14 -8.00 1.56
CA VAL A 177 27.02 -8.84 2.02
C VAL A 177 27.47 -10.29 2.15
N VAL A 178 28.17 -10.86 1.17
CA VAL A 178 28.70 -12.25 1.25
C VAL A 178 29.61 -12.42 2.46
N LYS A 179 30.45 -11.43 2.76
CA LYS A 179 31.34 -11.46 3.94
C LYS A 179 30.54 -11.51 5.26
N LYS A 180 29.45 -10.78 5.36
CA LYS A 180 28.53 -10.79 6.52
C LYS A 180 27.98 -12.21 6.78
N TYR A 181 27.68 -12.95 5.70
CA TYR A 181 27.14 -14.33 5.78
C TYR A 181 28.18 -15.43 5.72
N ALA A 182 29.49 -15.11 5.67
CA ALA A 182 30.57 -16.09 5.49
C ALA A 182 30.56 -17.24 6.52
N ALA A 183 30.28 -16.92 7.78
CA ALA A 183 30.22 -17.93 8.85
C ALA A 183 29.10 -18.97 8.59
N ILE A 184 27.99 -18.56 8.02
CA ILE A 184 26.82 -19.42 7.70
C ILE A 184 27.16 -20.28 6.47
N PHE A 185 27.77 -19.71 5.43
CA PHE A 185 28.25 -20.45 4.26
C PHE A 185 29.19 -21.59 4.67
N ILE A 186 30.19 -21.30 5.53
CA ILE A 186 31.16 -22.27 6.03
C ILE A 186 30.48 -23.35 6.87
N TYR A 187 29.63 -22.96 7.81
CA TYR A 187 28.97 -23.91 8.71
C TYR A 187 28.02 -24.87 7.96
N ASN A 188 27.28 -24.37 6.97
CA ASN A 188 26.34 -25.17 6.18
C ASN A 188 27.00 -25.89 5.00
N HIS A 189 28.31 -25.74 4.82
CA HIS A 189 29.07 -26.30 3.69
C HIS A 189 28.48 -25.90 2.32
N ILE A 190 28.02 -24.66 2.18
CA ILE A 190 27.51 -24.12 0.94
C ILE A 190 28.61 -23.31 0.26
N SER A 191 28.91 -23.61 -1.01
CA SER A 191 29.88 -22.84 -1.78
C SER A 191 29.25 -21.55 -2.33
N VAL A 192 30.06 -20.48 -2.43
CA VAL A 192 29.62 -19.23 -3.08
C VAL A 192 30.51 -18.93 -4.28
N GLN A 193 29.91 -18.56 -5.39
CA GLN A 193 30.59 -18.19 -6.64
C GLN A 193 30.17 -16.78 -7.03
N LEU A 194 31.17 -15.94 -7.36
CA LEU A 194 30.96 -14.55 -7.78
C LEU A 194 31.52 -14.38 -9.18
N GLU A 195 30.67 -13.99 -10.15
CA GLU A 195 31.05 -13.89 -11.56
C GLU A 195 30.55 -12.57 -12.17
N HIS A 196 31.38 -11.94 -12.98
CA HIS A 196 31.00 -10.78 -13.80
C HIS A 196 30.37 -9.62 -13.01
N LEU A 197 30.95 -9.23 -11.89
CA LEU A 197 30.42 -8.18 -11.01
C LEU A 197 31.08 -6.79 -11.23
N ASP A 198 31.94 -6.65 -12.22
CA ASP A 198 32.68 -5.40 -12.48
C ASP A 198 31.78 -4.36 -13.17
N TYR A 199 30.77 -3.90 -12.43
CA TYR A 199 29.83 -2.88 -12.85
C TYR A 199 29.67 -1.79 -11.79
N THR A 200 29.36 -0.58 -12.27
CA THR A 200 28.95 0.53 -11.42
C THR A 200 27.44 0.72 -11.54
N VAL A 201 26.72 0.77 -10.42
CA VAL A 201 25.28 0.87 -10.35
C VAL A 201 24.87 2.12 -9.59
N LEU A 202 23.78 2.77 -10.03
CA LEU A 202 23.18 3.89 -9.32
C LEU A 202 22.13 3.34 -8.35
N THR A 203 22.43 3.39 -7.06
CA THR A 203 21.54 2.85 -6.03
C THR A 203 21.90 3.42 -4.65
N ASP A 204 21.01 3.26 -3.68
CA ASP A 204 21.32 3.49 -2.27
C ASP A 204 22.02 2.23 -1.72
N GLU A 205 23.28 2.40 -1.25
CA GLU A 205 24.12 1.31 -0.72
C GLU A 205 23.40 0.51 0.35
N LYS A 206 22.83 1.19 1.34
CA LYS A 206 22.21 0.55 2.51
C LYS A 206 20.98 -0.27 2.12
N TRP A 207 20.09 0.29 1.30
CA TRP A 207 18.87 -0.38 0.90
C TRP A 207 19.12 -1.50 -0.11
N PHE A 208 20.09 -1.33 -1.00
CA PHE A 208 20.48 -2.38 -1.93
C PHE A 208 21.16 -3.54 -1.20
N CYS A 209 22.05 -3.27 -0.26
CA CYS A 209 22.62 -4.30 0.62
C CYS A 209 21.53 -5.04 1.39
N PHE A 210 20.51 -4.34 1.93
CA PHE A 210 19.37 -4.98 2.59
C PHE A 210 18.65 -5.98 1.66
N VAL A 211 18.38 -5.59 0.40
CA VAL A 211 17.76 -6.50 -0.59
C VAL A 211 18.63 -7.73 -0.83
N LEU A 212 19.94 -7.56 -1.06
CA LEU A 212 20.88 -8.66 -1.24
C LEU A 212 20.95 -9.57 -0.01
N GLU A 213 20.94 -9.01 1.19
CA GLU A 213 20.95 -9.76 2.45
C GLU A 213 19.71 -10.65 2.59
N GLN A 214 18.53 -10.12 2.28
CA GLN A 214 17.30 -10.90 2.34
C GLN A 214 17.27 -12.04 1.31
N ILE A 215 17.78 -11.80 0.10
CA ILE A 215 17.88 -12.81 -0.96
C ILE A 215 18.88 -13.90 -0.53
N LEU A 216 20.07 -13.52 -0.04
CA LEU A 216 21.08 -14.47 0.44
C LEU A 216 20.61 -15.25 1.67
N SER A 217 19.92 -14.60 2.60
CA SER A 217 19.32 -15.28 3.75
C SER A 217 18.33 -16.36 3.32
N ASN A 218 17.50 -16.08 2.31
CA ASN A 218 16.59 -17.07 1.73
C ASN A 218 17.36 -18.21 1.04
N ALA A 219 18.34 -17.90 0.19
CA ALA A 219 19.17 -18.88 -0.48
C ALA A 219 19.82 -19.84 0.53
N LEU A 220 20.45 -19.33 1.60
CA LEU A 220 21.09 -20.11 2.64
C LEU A 220 20.10 -20.93 3.49
N LYS A 221 18.91 -20.42 3.70
CA LYS A 221 17.85 -21.09 4.45
C LYS A 221 17.30 -22.31 3.71
N TYR A 222 17.15 -22.21 2.41
CA TYR A 222 16.50 -23.24 1.59
C TYR A 222 17.48 -24.13 0.83
N THR A 223 18.78 -23.85 0.90
CA THR A 223 19.85 -24.72 0.38
C THR A 223 20.50 -25.49 1.53
N LYS A 224 20.31 -26.81 1.59
CA LYS A 224 20.92 -27.64 2.60
C LYS A 224 22.35 -28.02 2.25
N GLN A 225 22.61 -28.34 1.00
CA GLN A 225 23.90 -28.64 0.39
C GLN A 225 23.94 -28.13 -1.02
N GLY A 226 25.07 -27.62 -1.49
CA GLY A 226 25.18 -27.09 -2.85
C GLY A 226 25.89 -25.74 -2.91
N SER A 227 25.37 -24.84 -3.73
CA SER A 227 26.06 -23.58 -4.00
C SER A 227 25.05 -22.42 -4.15
N VAL A 228 25.56 -21.22 -3.92
CA VAL A 228 24.92 -19.96 -4.31
C VAL A 228 25.85 -19.25 -5.30
N LYS A 229 25.32 -18.90 -6.45
CA LYS A 229 26.03 -18.16 -7.49
C LYS A 229 25.45 -16.76 -7.61
N ILE A 230 26.31 -15.74 -7.59
CA ILE A 230 25.92 -14.35 -7.83
C ILE A 230 26.65 -13.89 -9.08
N SER A 231 25.91 -13.46 -10.08
CA SER A 231 26.46 -12.96 -11.34
C SER A 231 25.70 -11.73 -11.82
N ALA A 232 26.33 -10.96 -12.71
CA ALA A 232 25.67 -9.87 -13.37
C ALA A 232 25.85 -9.98 -14.88
N GLU A 233 24.82 -9.57 -15.60
CA GLU A 233 24.81 -9.52 -17.07
C GLU A 233 24.16 -8.25 -17.58
N GLU A 234 24.76 -7.65 -18.60
CA GLU A 234 24.24 -6.46 -19.23
C GLU A 234 23.10 -6.84 -20.18
N ILE A 235 22.01 -6.11 -20.12
CA ILE A 235 20.85 -6.25 -20.99
C ILE A 235 20.62 -4.95 -21.78
N GLU A 236 19.78 -4.98 -22.79
CA GLU A 236 19.52 -3.85 -23.69
C GLU A 236 19.19 -2.54 -22.94
N ASN A 237 18.47 -2.62 -21.80
CA ASN A 237 18.02 -1.46 -21.04
C ASN A 237 18.50 -1.45 -19.57
N GLY A 238 19.61 -2.11 -19.26
CA GLY A 238 20.08 -2.12 -17.88
C GLY A 238 21.06 -3.23 -17.56
N LEU A 239 21.15 -3.54 -16.28
CA LEU A 239 21.97 -4.61 -15.72
C LEU A 239 21.07 -5.58 -14.97
N GLN A 240 21.23 -6.88 -15.20
CA GLN A 240 20.61 -7.91 -14.35
C GLN A 240 21.63 -8.48 -13.39
N VAL A 241 21.29 -8.47 -12.11
CA VAL A 241 22.05 -9.17 -11.06
C VAL A 241 21.25 -10.43 -10.71
N LEU A 242 21.87 -11.58 -10.91
CA LEU A 242 21.27 -12.89 -10.68
C LEU A 242 21.85 -13.51 -9.40
N VAL A 243 21.00 -13.90 -8.49
CA VAL A 243 21.35 -14.69 -7.30
C VAL A 243 20.67 -16.04 -7.43
N GLN A 244 21.46 -17.06 -7.74
CA GLN A 244 20.99 -18.42 -8.02
C GLN A 244 21.44 -19.36 -6.89
N ASP A 245 20.49 -20.09 -6.32
CA ASP A 245 20.73 -21.16 -5.36
C ASP A 245 20.37 -22.53 -5.94
N THR A 246 20.99 -23.58 -5.41
CA THR A 246 20.69 -24.98 -5.72
C THR A 246 19.83 -25.61 -4.65
N GLY A 247 18.92 -24.86 -4.05
CA GLY A 247 18.05 -25.29 -2.97
C GLY A 247 16.85 -26.10 -3.42
N ILE A 248 15.87 -26.21 -2.53
CA ILE A 248 14.67 -27.03 -2.76
C ILE A 248 13.70 -26.43 -3.78
N GLY A 249 13.95 -25.20 -4.25
CA GLY A 249 13.05 -24.48 -5.14
C GLY A 249 11.70 -24.09 -4.52
N ILE A 250 10.86 -23.49 -5.36
CA ILE A 250 9.53 -22.96 -4.98
C ILE A 250 8.47 -23.63 -5.84
N LYS A 251 7.39 -24.08 -5.22
CA LYS A 251 6.24 -24.64 -5.94
C LYS A 251 5.63 -23.60 -6.87
N ARG A 252 5.23 -24.05 -8.08
CA ARG A 252 4.65 -23.18 -9.10
C ARG A 252 3.41 -22.41 -8.61
N GLU A 253 2.62 -23.02 -7.72
CA GLU A 253 1.43 -22.41 -7.12
C GLU A 253 1.74 -21.28 -6.13
N ASP A 254 2.95 -21.31 -5.49
CA ASP A 254 3.40 -20.31 -4.54
C ASP A 254 4.05 -19.08 -5.23
N LEU A 255 4.68 -19.27 -6.41
CA LEU A 255 5.43 -18.22 -7.12
C LEU A 255 4.69 -16.89 -7.29
N PRO A 256 3.41 -16.83 -7.67
CA PRO A 256 2.70 -15.55 -7.81
C PRO A 256 2.55 -14.77 -6.50
N ARG A 257 2.67 -15.47 -5.37
CA ARG A 257 2.36 -14.95 -4.04
C ARG A 257 3.56 -14.68 -3.15
N ILE A 258 4.77 -15.05 -3.56
CA ILE A 258 5.99 -14.93 -2.74
C ILE A 258 6.32 -13.51 -2.31
N PHE A 259 5.80 -12.50 -3.01
CA PHE A 259 5.94 -11.09 -2.69
C PHE A 259 4.75 -10.52 -1.90
N GLU A 260 3.72 -11.33 -1.61
CA GLU A 260 2.62 -10.91 -0.74
C GLU A 260 3.10 -10.80 0.71
N LYS A 261 2.57 -9.81 1.44
CA LYS A 261 2.90 -9.58 2.86
C LYS A 261 2.50 -10.79 3.70
N VAL A 262 3.41 -11.24 4.57
CA VAL A 262 3.18 -12.38 5.50
C VAL A 262 2.96 -13.72 4.78
N PHE A 263 3.15 -13.79 3.47
CA PHE A 263 3.04 -15.06 2.76
C PHE A 263 4.24 -15.96 3.04
N THR A 264 3.95 -17.11 3.58
CA THR A 264 4.94 -18.19 3.77
C THR A 264 4.47 -19.38 2.95
N GLY A 265 5.11 -19.67 1.83
CA GLY A 265 4.81 -20.80 0.98
C GLY A 265 4.79 -22.13 1.74
N TYR A 266 4.45 -23.22 1.07
CA TYR A 266 4.35 -24.56 1.68
C TYR A 266 5.59 -24.91 2.53
N ASN A 267 6.79 -24.64 2.02
CA ASN A 267 8.06 -24.90 2.70
C ASN A 267 8.26 -24.02 3.95
N GLY A 268 7.81 -22.76 3.92
CA GLY A 268 7.89 -21.86 5.06
C GLY A 268 6.92 -22.20 6.19
N ARG A 269 5.74 -22.77 5.87
CA ARG A 269 4.79 -23.28 6.86
C ARG A 269 5.30 -24.51 7.59
N MET A 270 5.99 -25.41 6.88
CA MET A 270 6.60 -26.59 7.48
C MET A 270 7.73 -26.24 8.43
N ASP A 271 8.48 -25.20 8.13
CA ASP A 271 9.70 -24.82 8.89
C ASP A 271 9.42 -23.90 10.09
N LYS A 272 8.17 -23.38 10.27
CA LYS A 272 7.77 -22.39 11.33
C LYS A 272 8.71 -21.17 11.48
N LYS A 273 9.68 -20.99 10.55
CA LYS A 273 10.79 -20.02 10.64
C LYS A 273 10.72 -18.90 9.60
N ALA A 274 9.67 -18.86 8.77
CA ALA A 274 9.53 -17.85 7.74
C ALA A 274 8.57 -16.74 8.20
N SER A 275 9.02 -15.48 8.17
CA SER A 275 8.17 -14.33 8.48
C SER A 275 7.22 -13.93 7.34
N GLY A 276 7.56 -14.32 6.10
CA GLY A 276 6.87 -13.88 4.89
C GLY A 276 7.02 -12.39 4.59
N LEU A 277 7.96 -11.70 5.22
CA LEU A 277 8.17 -10.26 5.10
C LEU A 277 9.38 -9.90 4.26
N GLY A 278 10.40 -10.78 4.20
CA GLY A 278 11.66 -10.49 3.52
C GLY A 278 11.47 -10.12 2.06
N LEU A 279 10.85 -10.98 1.26
CA LEU A 279 10.62 -10.72 -0.17
C LEU A 279 9.61 -9.60 -0.42
N TYR A 280 8.59 -9.44 0.44
CA TYR A 280 7.67 -8.29 0.39
C TYR A 280 8.45 -6.97 0.50
N LEU A 281 9.34 -6.85 1.50
CA LEU A 281 10.17 -5.65 1.67
C LEU A 281 11.16 -5.48 0.52
N CYS A 282 11.77 -6.57 0.02
CA CYS A 282 12.65 -6.51 -1.16
C CYS A 282 11.93 -5.88 -2.36
N LYS A 283 10.69 -6.30 -2.64
CA LYS A 283 9.91 -5.75 -3.73
C LYS A 283 9.65 -4.26 -3.55
N GLY A 284 9.17 -3.85 -2.38
CA GLY A 284 8.88 -2.45 -2.12
C GLY A 284 10.15 -1.56 -2.14
N VAL A 285 11.28 -2.06 -1.63
CA VAL A 285 12.58 -1.36 -1.70
C VAL A 285 13.03 -1.23 -3.15
N CYS A 286 12.99 -2.31 -3.95
CA CYS A 286 13.32 -2.25 -5.36
C CYS A 286 12.47 -1.24 -6.11
N GLU A 287 11.16 -1.23 -5.91
CA GLU A 287 10.24 -0.25 -6.53
C GLU A 287 10.63 1.19 -6.18
N LYS A 288 10.95 1.48 -4.90
CA LYS A 288 11.39 2.82 -4.47
C LYS A 288 12.77 3.22 -5.00
N LEU A 289 13.66 2.26 -5.24
CA LEU A 289 14.97 2.47 -5.88
C LEU A 289 14.89 2.58 -7.41
N GLY A 290 13.72 2.36 -8.02
CA GLY A 290 13.58 2.27 -9.47
C GLY A 290 14.16 0.98 -10.08
N HIS A 291 14.28 -0.07 -9.27
CA HIS A 291 14.74 -1.40 -9.68
C HIS A 291 13.57 -2.38 -9.79
N GLU A 292 13.76 -3.48 -10.49
CA GLU A 292 12.78 -4.56 -10.58
C GLU A 292 13.34 -5.83 -9.95
N ILE A 293 12.48 -6.60 -9.26
CA ILE A 293 12.81 -7.91 -8.71
C ILE A 293 11.90 -8.97 -9.31
N ARG A 294 12.48 -10.06 -9.79
CA ARG A 294 11.77 -11.26 -10.30
C ARG A 294 12.35 -12.51 -9.70
N VAL A 295 11.55 -13.56 -9.67
CA VAL A 295 11.98 -14.88 -9.21
C VAL A 295 11.59 -15.93 -10.24
N VAL A 296 12.57 -16.78 -10.57
CA VAL A 296 12.38 -17.96 -11.39
C VAL A 296 12.81 -19.16 -10.54
N SER A 297 11.94 -20.16 -10.41
CA SER A 297 12.23 -21.32 -9.57
C SER A 297 11.47 -22.55 -10.07
N GLU A 298 12.09 -23.70 -9.88
CA GLU A 298 11.49 -25.01 -10.11
C GLU A 298 11.72 -25.89 -8.87
N GLU A 299 10.67 -26.62 -8.42
CA GLU A 299 10.76 -27.47 -7.24
C GLU A 299 11.81 -28.56 -7.45
N GLY A 300 12.80 -28.62 -6.57
CA GLY A 300 13.93 -29.57 -6.62
C GLY A 300 15.16 -29.07 -7.38
N GLU A 301 15.07 -28.00 -8.18
CA GLU A 301 16.16 -27.48 -9.01
C GLU A 301 16.84 -26.24 -8.40
N GLY A 302 16.14 -25.49 -7.54
CA GLY A 302 16.62 -24.28 -6.91
C GLY A 302 15.85 -23.03 -7.30
N THR A 303 16.42 -21.87 -6.93
CA THR A 303 15.79 -20.57 -7.16
C THR A 303 16.79 -19.57 -7.73
N THR A 304 16.35 -18.78 -8.71
CA THR A 304 17.08 -17.63 -9.23
C THR A 304 16.28 -16.37 -8.96
N VAL A 305 16.83 -15.49 -8.16
CA VAL A 305 16.31 -14.13 -7.97
C VAL A 305 17.04 -13.20 -8.92
N ILE A 306 16.31 -12.43 -9.69
CA ILE A 306 16.79 -11.51 -10.72
C ILE A 306 16.45 -10.08 -10.27
N LEU A 307 17.47 -9.26 -10.08
CA LEU A 307 17.34 -7.83 -9.84
C LEU A 307 17.71 -7.08 -11.11
N THR A 308 16.77 -6.34 -11.69
CA THR A 308 17.01 -5.52 -12.87
C THR A 308 17.24 -4.07 -12.44
N LEU A 309 18.45 -3.57 -12.71
CA LEU A 309 18.90 -2.24 -12.38
C LEU A 309 18.94 -1.40 -13.65
N GLN A 310 18.51 -0.15 -13.58
CA GLN A 310 18.67 0.78 -14.69
C GLN A 310 20.14 1.20 -14.77
N LEU A 311 20.79 0.95 -15.91
CA LEU A 311 22.06 1.59 -16.23
C LEU A 311 21.76 3.02 -16.69
N GLU A 312 22.28 4.00 -16.00
CA GLU A 312 22.34 5.35 -16.54
C GLU A 312 23.18 5.30 -17.84
N LYS A 313 22.54 5.55 -18.97
CA LYS A 313 23.30 5.82 -20.21
C LYS A 313 24.13 7.05 -19.91
N VAL A 314 25.44 6.89 -19.75
CA VAL A 314 26.37 8.01 -19.65
C VAL A 314 26.12 8.88 -20.88
N GLN A 315 25.40 9.98 -20.72
CA GLN A 315 25.32 10.97 -21.78
C GLN A 315 26.76 11.51 -21.93
N GLN A 316 27.31 11.36 -23.13
CA GLN A 316 28.66 11.85 -23.53
C GLN A 316 28.93 13.34 -23.21
N ARG A 317 28.04 14.03 -22.55
CA ARG A 317 28.17 15.43 -22.13
C ARG A 317 29.07 15.66 -20.91
N ASP A 318 29.30 14.65 -20.09
CA ASP A 318 30.07 14.81 -18.83
C ASP A 318 31.58 14.63 -19.02
N LEU A 319 32.03 14.25 -20.22
CA LEU A 319 33.46 14.07 -20.53
C LEU A 319 34.15 15.35 -21.06
N VAL A 320 33.47 16.48 -21.12
CA VAL A 320 34.04 17.75 -21.67
C VAL A 320 34.58 18.69 -20.58
N TYR A 321 34.43 18.36 -19.29
CA TYR A 321 34.90 19.21 -18.19
C TYR A 321 35.82 18.43 -17.20
N MET A 322 36.76 17.65 -17.72
CA MET A 322 37.96 17.25 -16.98
C MET A 322 39.22 17.69 -17.73
#